data_9499cd0c512eb47cd3d2b1bc0a9dffc4
#
_entry.id   9499cd0c512eb47cd3d2b1bc0a9dffc4
#
_cell.length_a   1.000
_cell.length_b   1.000
_cell.length_c   1.000
_cell.angle_alpha   90.00
_cell.angle_beta   90.00
_cell.angle_gamma   90.00
#
_symmetry.space_group_name_H-M   'P 1'
#
loop_
_entity.id
_entity.type
_entity.pdbx_description
1 polymer ?
#
loop_
_entity_poly.entity_id
_entity_poly.type
_entity_poly.pdbx_seq_one_letter_code
_entity_poly.pdbx_strand_id
1 'polypeptide(L)'
;MDTQCVEVRKGIILFKGKIPRNLLFKPIISNTYFLEDGDEATIFDPSCGKNIAKRIESYIRSRLKTNAEWKRAFLIAGHSHIDHANNFYLSDVMGVPDTHIYVHESGFQNGRVMNNPAPFFEKMTGEMKKYHNPYLAFPFPYNLLMTPFVITDMLSPSLALKAFSRVGAVPWPNPKDGSHTPEALKDRNMQIIEIGDMKILGWKIGNKILLSTPGHSPCSVTLFWPEKKALFISDADWLGNPVFMNSSIRDTISSLEKMKELTKAGKVDLLLPAHGQVIEGSSHILNHIDFHILEVKVMRNEVLTAYHACGKEKDVRKLTKVLTQESPLFRLLKLTNYPAMVLFVPNIVAVCLREEGILH
;
A
#
# COMPACT_ATOMS: atom_id res chain seq x y z
N MET A 1 20.74 20.93 4.93
CA MET A 1 20.13 20.00 3.95
C MET A 1 18.80 19.55 4.49
N ASP A 2 17.76 19.53 3.66
CA ASP A 2 16.45 19.06 4.07
C ASP A 2 16.57 17.55 4.37
N THR A 3 16.50 17.16 5.64
CA THR A 3 16.61 15.76 6.10
C THR A 3 15.48 14.87 5.58
N GLN A 4 14.58 15.42 4.80
CA GLN A 4 13.43 14.73 4.23
C GLN A 4 13.64 14.27 2.77
N CYS A 5 14.81 14.59 2.16
CA CYS A 5 15.24 14.13 0.85
C CYS A 5 16.65 13.56 1.01
N VAL A 6 16.84 12.27 0.76
CA VAL A 6 18.09 11.55 1.00
C VAL A 6 18.39 10.64 -0.18
N GLU A 7 19.58 10.72 -0.73
CA GLU A 7 20.10 9.70 -1.64
C GLU A 7 20.51 8.47 -0.81
N VAL A 8 19.73 7.40 -0.89
CA VAL A 8 19.97 6.16 -0.12
C VAL A 8 20.97 5.24 -0.80
N ARG A 9 21.05 5.32 -2.11
CA ARG A 9 22.06 4.68 -2.95
C ARG A 9 22.17 5.49 -4.24
N LYS A 10 23.34 5.52 -4.89
CA LYS A 10 23.54 6.30 -6.12
C LYS A 10 22.40 6.10 -7.12
N GLY A 11 21.68 7.18 -7.43
CA GLY A 11 20.52 7.20 -8.31
C GLY A 11 19.20 6.77 -7.65
N ILE A 12 19.16 6.51 -6.33
CA ILE A 12 17.93 6.24 -5.57
C ILE A 12 17.72 7.32 -4.53
N ILE A 13 16.78 8.19 -4.77
CA ILE A 13 16.46 9.32 -3.91
C ILE A 13 15.16 9.03 -3.16
N LEU A 14 15.24 8.97 -1.83
CA LEU A 14 14.10 8.82 -0.94
C LEU A 14 13.55 10.19 -0.55
N PHE A 15 12.30 10.43 -0.84
CA PHE A 15 11.50 11.51 -0.28
C PHE A 15 10.68 10.99 0.89
N LYS A 16 11.13 11.31 2.12
CA LYS A 16 10.39 10.96 3.33
C LYS A 16 9.18 11.87 3.45
N GLY A 17 7.99 11.26 3.38
CA GLY A 17 6.72 11.94 3.59
C GLY A 17 6.08 11.52 4.90
N LYS A 18 5.05 12.27 5.27
CA LYS A 18 4.12 11.90 6.34
C LYS A 18 2.73 12.24 5.88
N ILE A 19 1.83 11.27 5.94
CA ILE A 19 0.40 11.53 5.94
C ILE A 19 0.11 12.23 7.26
N PRO A 20 -0.43 13.46 7.26
CA PRO A 20 -0.61 14.23 8.48
C PRO A 20 -1.59 13.52 9.42
N ARG A 21 -1.41 13.75 10.73
CA ARG A 21 -2.36 13.32 11.75
C ARG A 21 -3.74 13.91 11.45
N ASN A 22 -4.74 13.08 11.54
CA ASN A 22 -6.15 13.48 11.52
C ASN A 22 -6.90 12.86 12.71
N LEU A 23 -8.23 12.96 12.73
CA LEU A 23 -9.07 12.41 13.82
C LEU A 23 -8.93 10.90 13.98
N LEU A 24 -8.66 10.16 12.90
CA LEU A 24 -8.68 8.69 12.90
C LEU A 24 -7.27 8.10 12.85
N PHE A 25 -6.30 8.80 12.25
CA PHE A 25 -4.97 8.27 12.01
C PHE A 25 -3.90 9.10 12.71
N LYS A 26 -2.93 8.43 13.31
CA LYS A 26 -1.64 9.04 13.65
C LYS A 26 -0.89 9.39 12.37
N PRO A 27 0.13 10.28 12.44
CA PRO A 27 0.98 10.51 11.28
C PRO A 27 1.64 9.20 10.83
N ILE A 28 1.44 8.85 9.57
CA ILE A 28 2.01 7.64 8.96
C ILE A 28 3.15 8.08 8.04
N ILE A 29 4.26 7.37 8.06
CA ILE A 29 5.32 7.54 7.07
C ILE A 29 4.75 7.20 5.70
N SER A 30 5.04 8.02 4.70
CA SER A 30 4.70 7.77 3.30
C SER A 30 5.91 8.15 2.46
N ASN A 31 6.67 7.16 2.07
CA ASN A 31 7.88 7.32 1.26
C ASN A 31 7.52 7.34 -0.23
N THR A 32 8.22 8.18 -0.98
CA THR A 32 8.24 8.16 -2.43
C THR A 32 9.69 8.01 -2.86
N TYR A 33 9.92 7.22 -3.86
CA TYR A 33 11.27 7.01 -4.41
C TYR A 33 11.37 7.61 -5.81
N PHE A 34 12.41 8.41 -6.01
CA PHE A 34 12.80 8.92 -7.32
C PHE A 34 14.08 8.22 -7.76
N LEU A 35 14.06 7.62 -8.93
CA LEU A 35 15.15 6.80 -9.46
C LEU A 35 15.71 7.48 -10.70
N GLU A 36 17.01 7.71 -10.71
CA GLU A 36 17.73 8.24 -11.85
C GLU A 36 18.66 7.17 -12.41
N ASP A 37 18.52 6.87 -13.68
CA ASP A 37 19.29 5.84 -14.36
C ASP A 37 19.60 6.22 -15.81
N GLY A 38 20.74 6.87 -16.00
CA GLY A 38 21.13 7.38 -17.31
C GLY A 38 20.12 8.38 -17.84
N ASP A 39 19.46 8.01 -18.94
CA ASP A 39 18.41 8.80 -19.59
C ASP A 39 16.99 8.43 -19.17
N GLU A 40 16.84 7.65 -18.09
CA GLU A 40 15.55 7.29 -17.51
C GLU A 40 15.34 7.91 -16.12
N ALA A 41 14.12 8.39 -15.87
CA ALA A 41 13.65 8.78 -14.54
C ALA A 41 12.43 7.96 -14.15
N THR A 42 12.38 7.47 -12.91
CA THR A 42 11.22 6.72 -12.40
C THR A 42 10.77 7.29 -11.06
N ILE A 43 9.46 7.46 -10.86
CA ILE A 43 8.86 7.74 -9.56
C ILE A 43 8.08 6.49 -9.14
N PHE A 44 8.45 5.91 -8.00
CA PHE A 44 7.71 4.81 -7.41
C PHE A 44 6.94 5.30 -6.17
N ASP A 45 5.66 4.97 -6.11
CA ASP A 45 4.68 5.43 -5.10
C ASP A 45 4.65 6.97 -4.99
N PRO A 46 4.05 7.69 -5.98
CA PRO A 46 4.07 9.15 -6.01
C PRO A 46 3.29 9.84 -4.88
N SER A 47 2.77 9.07 -3.89
CA SER A 47 2.11 9.55 -2.69
C SER A 47 0.85 10.41 -2.95
N CYS A 48 0.21 10.91 -1.89
CA CYS A 48 -0.91 11.85 -2.00
C CYS A 48 -0.62 13.22 -1.35
N GLY A 49 0.47 13.33 -0.61
CA GLY A 49 0.77 14.52 0.17
C GLY A 49 1.21 15.70 -0.68
N LYS A 50 0.52 16.86 -0.56
CA LYS A 50 0.92 18.10 -1.28
C LYS A 50 2.35 18.54 -0.97
N ASN A 51 2.81 18.36 0.28
CA ASN A 51 4.15 18.78 0.70
C ASN A 51 5.24 17.89 0.10
N ILE A 52 5.01 16.57 0.04
CA ILE A 52 5.96 15.65 -0.59
C ILE A 52 5.99 15.89 -2.11
N ALA A 53 4.84 16.09 -2.73
CA ALA A 53 4.73 16.40 -4.15
C ALA A 53 5.49 17.68 -4.53
N LYS A 54 5.36 18.76 -3.74
CA LYS A 54 6.12 20.00 -3.96
C LYS A 54 7.63 19.80 -3.87
N ARG A 55 8.10 18.94 -2.97
CA ARG A 55 9.53 18.63 -2.84
C ARG A 55 10.04 17.84 -4.03
N ILE A 56 9.27 16.84 -4.48
CA ILE A 56 9.60 16.07 -5.67
C ILE A 56 9.62 17.01 -6.89
N GLU A 57 8.61 17.87 -7.04
CA GLU A 57 8.56 18.88 -8.11
C GLU A 57 9.80 19.80 -8.09
N SER A 58 10.17 20.30 -6.90
CA SER A 58 11.36 21.16 -6.75
C SER A 58 12.64 20.42 -7.12
N TYR A 59 12.76 19.15 -6.75
CA TYR A 59 13.89 18.29 -7.13
C TYR A 59 13.95 18.11 -8.65
N ILE A 60 12.85 17.70 -9.28
CA ILE A 60 12.77 17.53 -10.74
C ILE A 60 13.21 18.80 -11.45
N ARG A 61 12.64 19.96 -11.08
CA ARG A 61 13.00 21.26 -11.67
C ARG A 61 14.47 21.63 -11.47
N SER A 62 15.04 21.27 -10.32
CA SER A 62 16.48 21.45 -10.06
C SER A 62 17.33 20.60 -10.98
N ARG A 63 16.96 19.33 -11.17
CA ARG A 63 17.68 18.39 -12.05
C ARG A 63 17.62 18.85 -13.51
N LEU A 64 16.45 19.28 -13.98
CA LEU A 64 16.30 19.82 -15.35
C LEU A 64 17.15 21.07 -15.58
N LYS A 65 17.32 21.94 -14.56
CA LYS A 65 18.22 23.09 -14.65
C LYS A 65 19.70 22.70 -14.71
N THR A 66 20.09 21.56 -14.16
CA THR A 66 21.46 21.04 -14.19
C THR A 66 21.70 20.05 -15.33
N ASN A 67 20.94 20.18 -16.40
CA ASN A 67 21.04 19.38 -17.64
C ASN A 67 20.80 17.87 -17.46
N ALA A 68 19.83 17.49 -16.64
CA ALA A 68 19.31 16.14 -16.69
C ALA A 68 18.54 15.98 -18.02
N GLU A 69 19.03 15.12 -18.89
CA GLU A 69 18.45 14.83 -20.21
C GLU A 69 17.74 13.48 -20.17
N TRP A 70 16.62 13.41 -19.43
CA TRP A 70 15.81 12.19 -19.41
C TRP A 70 15.05 12.08 -20.74
N LYS A 71 15.15 10.92 -21.38
CA LYS A 71 14.44 10.58 -22.60
C LYS A 71 13.17 9.79 -22.31
N ARG A 72 13.16 9.04 -21.20
CA ARG A 72 12.02 8.24 -20.75
C ARG A 72 11.71 8.53 -19.30
N ALA A 73 10.42 8.55 -18.98
CA ALA A 73 9.96 8.73 -17.61
C ALA A 73 8.86 7.72 -17.25
N PHE A 74 8.93 7.19 -16.04
CA PHE A 74 7.97 6.23 -15.52
C PHE A 74 7.42 6.71 -14.18
N LEU A 75 6.11 6.68 -14.02
CA LEU A 75 5.45 6.79 -12.72
C LEU A 75 4.76 5.46 -12.43
N ILE A 76 5.07 4.88 -11.29
CA ILE A 76 4.59 3.53 -10.95
C ILE A 76 3.93 3.60 -9.58
N ALA A 77 2.64 3.25 -9.52
CA ALA A 77 1.97 3.04 -8.25
C ALA A 77 2.16 1.57 -7.81
N GLY A 78 2.71 1.35 -6.62
CA GLY A 78 2.85 0.02 -6.04
C GLY A 78 1.49 -0.66 -5.83
N HIS A 79 0.44 0.14 -5.66
CA HIS A 79 -0.97 -0.29 -5.71
C HIS A 79 -1.90 0.95 -5.82
N SER A 80 -3.20 0.72 -5.91
CA SER A 80 -4.17 1.78 -6.21
C SER A 80 -4.69 2.56 -4.99
N HIS A 81 -4.16 2.34 -3.77
CA HIS A 81 -4.55 3.16 -2.64
C HIS A 81 -4.10 4.61 -2.84
N ILE A 82 -4.86 5.53 -2.24
CA ILE A 82 -4.71 6.97 -2.48
C ILE A 82 -3.32 7.51 -2.12
N ASP A 83 -2.66 6.94 -1.15
CA ASP A 83 -1.34 7.33 -0.68
C ASP A 83 -0.19 6.80 -1.55
N HIS A 84 -0.49 6.01 -2.57
CA HIS A 84 0.45 5.49 -3.56
C HIS A 84 0.12 5.93 -4.99
N ALA A 85 -1.16 5.88 -5.39
CA ALA A 85 -1.61 6.14 -6.75
C ALA A 85 -2.17 7.57 -6.92
N ASN A 86 -1.39 8.57 -6.55
CA ASN A 86 -1.78 9.99 -6.68
C ASN A 86 -0.61 10.82 -7.23
N ASN A 87 -0.77 12.14 -7.35
CA ASN A 87 0.24 13.06 -7.86
C ASN A 87 0.80 12.68 -9.24
N PHE A 88 0.03 12.01 -10.07
CA PHE A 88 0.45 11.64 -11.43
C PHE A 88 0.79 12.85 -12.32
N TYR A 89 0.33 14.06 -11.97
CA TYR A 89 0.73 15.30 -12.63
C TYR A 89 2.26 15.54 -12.60
N LEU A 90 3.00 14.83 -11.73
CA LEU A 90 4.47 14.91 -11.71
C LEU A 90 5.08 14.42 -13.03
N SER A 91 4.36 13.64 -13.83
CA SER A 91 4.74 13.27 -15.19
C SER A 91 4.90 14.52 -16.07
N ASP A 92 3.96 15.47 -15.97
CA ASP A 92 4.02 16.73 -16.71
C ASP A 92 5.18 17.61 -16.25
N VAL A 93 5.51 17.56 -14.95
CA VAL A 93 6.64 18.29 -14.38
C VAL A 93 7.97 17.78 -14.91
N MET A 94 8.09 16.49 -15.17
CA MET A 94 9.30 15.92 -15.80
C MET A 94 9.48 16.39 -17.22
N GLY A 95 8.41 16.69 -17.94
CA GLY A 95 8.46 17.25 -19.29
C GLY A 95 9.07 16.32 -20.34
N VAL A 96 9.03 15.00 -20.07
CA VAL A 96 9.60 13.98 -20.96
C VAL A 96 8.49 13.48 -21.88
N PRO A 97 8.65 13.57 -23.22
CA PRO A 97 7.59 13.11 -24.14
C PRO A 97 7.27 11.62 -24.04
N ASP A 98 8.29 10.76 -23.82
CA ASP A 98 8.11 9.32 -23.61
C ASP A 98 7.88 9.04 -22.11
N THR A 99 6.67 9.37 -21.66
CA THR A 99 6.27 9.22 -20.25
C THR A 99 5.13 8.23 -20.11
N HIS A 100 5.30 7.27 -19.20
CA HIS A 100 4.32 6.23 -18.90
C HIS A 100 3.94 6.26 -17.42
N ILE A 101 2.66 6.05 -17.13
CA ILE A 101 2.13 5.88 -15.77
C ILE A 101 1.56 4.48 -15.66
N TYR A 102 2.12 3.66 -14.77
CA TYR A 102 1.71 2.27 -14.62
C TYR A 102 0.98 2.02 -13.31
N VAL A 103 -0.17 1.35 -13.43
CA VAL A 103 -0.97 0.82 -12.32
C VAL A 103 -1.44 -0.58 -12.71
N HIS A 104 -1.41 -1.55 -11.80
CA HIS A 104 -1.91 -2.90 -12.10
C HIS A 104 -3.39 -2.89 -12.47
N GLU A 105 -3.81 -3.76 -13.41
CA GLU A 105 -5.18 -3.77 -13.94
C GLU A 105 -6.27 -3.91 -12.87
N SER A 106 -6.02 -4.67 -11.80
CA SER A 106 -6.94 -4.79 -10.66
C SER A 106 -7.10 -3.49 -9.86
N GLY A 107 -6.27 -2.48 -10.11
CA GLY A 107 -6.36 -1.14 -9.53
C GLY A 107 -7.30 -0.21 -10.28
N PHE A 108 -7.96 -0.68 -11.34
CA PHE A 108 -8.92 0.11 -12.12
C PHE A 108 -10.36 -0.29 -11.80
N GLN A 109 -11.25 0.69 -11.83
CA GLN A 109 -12.69 0.50 -11.79
C GLN A 109 -13.33 1.38 -12.87
N ASN A 110 -14.13 0.78 -13.74
CA ASN A 110 -14.76 1.47 -14.86
C ASN A 110 -13.77 2.27 -15.72
N GLY A 111 -12.59 1.69 -15.97
CA GLY A 111 -11.53 2.29 -16.78
C GLY A 111 -10.74 3.43 -16.10
N ARG A 112 -10.98 3.67 -14.82
CA ARG A 112 -10.26 4.69 -14.02
C ARG A 112 -9.53 4.05 -12.85
N VAL A 113 -8.35 4.56 -12.51
CA VAL A 113 -7.61 4.14 -11.32
C VAL A 113 -8.45 4.38 -10.07
N MET A 114 -8.53 3.38 -9.19
CA MET A 114 -9.25 3.46 -7.91
C MET A 114 -8.49 4.30 -6.87
N ASN A 115 -7.98 5.45 -7.26
CA ASN A 115 -7.32 6.42 -6.39
C ASN A 115 -8.27 7.51 -5.88
N ASN A 116 -9.49 7.53 -6.37
CA ASN A 116 -10.52 8.42 -5.83
C ASN A 116 -11.05 7.80 -4.52
N PRO A 117 -10.92 8.49 -3.38
CA PRO A 117 -11.33 7.96 -2.10
C PRO A 117 -12.83 7.63 -2.04
N ALA A 118 -13.69 8.32 -2.83
CA ALA A 118 -15.12 8.10 -2.78
C ALA A 118 -15.54 6.68 -3.21
N PRO A 119 -15.25 6.21 -4.44
CA PRO A 119 -15.59 4.86 -4.86
C PRO A 119 -14.85 3.78 -4.07
N PHE A 120 -13.58 4.03 -3.71
CA PHE A 120 -12.78 3.09 -2.91
C PHE A 120 -13.40 2.90 -1.51
N PHE A 121 -13.71 4.00 -0.82
CA PHE A 121 -14.29 3.96 0.53
C PHE A 121 -15.71 3.37 0.52
N GLU A 122 -16.50 3.68 -0.49
CA GLU A 122 -17.85 3.14 -0.69
C GLU A 122 -17.81 1.62 -0.88
N LYS A 123 -16.91 1.12 -1.73
CA LYS A 123 -16.68 -0.31 -1.92
C LYS A 123 -16.19 -0.97 -0.64
N MET A 124 -15.19 -0.39 0.02
CA MET A 124 -14.60 -0.92 1.24
C MET A 124 -15.63 -0.98 2.37
N THR A 125 -16.37 0.09 2.62
CA THR A 125 -17.41 0.12 3.66
C THR A 125 -18.58 -0.80 3.33
N GLY A 126 -18.96 -0.93 2.05
CA GLY A 126 -19.96 -1.88 1.60
C GLY A 126 -19.58 -3.33 1.90
N GLU A 127 -18.34 -3.72 1.63
CA GLU A 127 -17.82 -5.04 1.98
C GLU A 127 -17.76 -5.25 3.51
N MET A 128 -17.28 -4.27 4.26
CA MET A 128 -17.23 -4.33 5.73
C MET A 128 -18.61 -4.48 6.35
N LYS A 129 -19.62 -3.78 5.83
CA LYS A 129 -21.01 -3.81 6.33
C LYS A 129 -21.64 -5.21 6.29
N LYS A 130 -21.15 -6.11 5.45
CA LYS A 130 -21.61 -7.50 5.43
C LYS A 130 -21.31 -8.22 6.75
N TYR A 131 -20.24 -7.85 7.43
CA TYR A 131 -19.75 -8.54 8.62
C TYR A 131 -19.84 -7.70 9.89
N HIS A 132 -19.65 -6.39 9.78
CA HIS A 132 -19.77 -5.46 10.90
C HIS A 132 -20.06 -4.04 10.41
N ASN A 133 -20.69 -3.23 11.28
CA ASN A 133 -20.83 -1.80 10.95
C ASN A 133 -19.52 -1.08 11.33
N PRO A 134 -18.75 -0.57 10.34
CA PRO A 134 -17.46 0.04 10.61
C PRO A 134 -17.53 1.28 11.50
N TYR A 135 -18.62 2.02 11.47
CA TYR A 135 -18.78 3.24 12.26
C TYR A 135 -19.10 2.95 13.73
N LEU A 136 -19.77 1.84 14.02
CA LEU A 136 -20.08 1.42 15.39
C LEU A 136 -18.92 0.68 16.07
N ALA A 137 -17.86 0.35 15.33
CA ALA A 137 -16.68 -0.28 15.90
C ALA A 137 -15.81 0.68 16.72
N PHE A 138 -15.98 1.99 16.54
CA PHE A 138 -15.21 2.98 17.28
C PHE A 138 -15.55 2.99 18.77
N PRO A 139 -14.55 3.07 19.67
CA PRO A 139 -14.80 3.19 21.09
C PRO A 139 -15.29 4.60 21.47
N PHE A 140 -15.89 4.70 22.64
CA PHE A 140 -16.24 5.99 23.25
C PHE A 140 -14.96 6.85 23.46
N PRO A 141 -14.96 8.16 23.19
CA PRO A 141 -16.07 8.97 22.67
C PRO A 141 -16.19 9.03 21.14
N TYR A 142 -15.30 8.34 20.40
CA TYR A 142 -15.26 8.41 18.93
C TYR A 142 -16.54 7.90 18.28
N ASN A 143 -17.22 6.92 18.87
CA ASN A 143 -18.51 6.42 18.38
C ASN A 143 -19.58 7.54 18.33
N LEU A 144 -19.59 8.47 19.31
CA LEU A 144 -20.49 9.64 19.28
C LEU A 144 -20.16 10.58 18.13
N LEU A 145 -18.84 10.81 17.88
CA LEU A 145 -18.38 11.62 16.75
C LEU A 145 -18.71 10.97 15.41
N MET A 146 -18.81 9.64 15.37
CA MET A 146 -19.12 8.88 14.17
C MET A 146 -20.62 8.75 13.88
N THR A 147 -21.50 8.99 14.86
CA THR A 147 -22.96 8.88 14.68
C THR A 147 -23.51 9.71 13.52
N PRO A 148 -23.13 10.99 13.32
CA PRO A 148 -23.58 11.76 12.16
C PRO A 148 -23.16 11.12 10.83
N PHE A 149 -21.98 10.47 10.79
CA PHE A 149 -21.49 9.79 9.59
C PHE A 149 -22.27 8.51 9.32
N VAL A 150 -22.67 7.76 10.36
CA VAL A 150 -23.57 6.61 10.21
C VAL A 150 -24.86 7.02 9.54
N ILE A 151 -25.49 8.09 10.03
CA ILE A 151 -26.74 8.61 9.48
C ILE A 151 -26.54 9.10 8.05
N THR A 152 -25.47 9.86 7.81
CA THR A 152 -25.18 10.41 6.48
C THR A 152 -24.84 9.30 5.47
N ASP A 153 -24.13 8.24 5.90
CA ASP A 153 -23.80 7.10 5.06
C ASP A 153 -25.04 6.23 4.73
N MET A 154 -26.00 6.13 5.65
CA MET A 154 -27.29 5.49 5.37
C MET A 154 -28.10 6.25 4.30
N LEU A 155 -27.96 7.58 4.25
CA LEU A 155 -28.65 8.42 3.27
C LEU A 155 -27.87 8.53 1.96
N SER A 156 -26.55 8.71 2.04
CA SER A 156 -25.65 8.82 0.87
C SER A 156 -24.20 8.57 1.28
N PRO A 157 -23.61 7.43 0.89
CA PRO A 157 -22.20 7.13 1.17
C PRO A 157 -21.22 8.19 0.63
N SER A 158 -21.51 8.76 -0.53
CA SER A 158 -20.68 9.82 -1.13
C SER A 158 -20.71 11.12 -0.32
N LEU A 159 -21.83 11.44 0.33
CA LEU A 159 -21.95 12.61 1.18
C LEU A 159 -21.21 12.40 2.51
N ALA A 160 -21.31 11.20 3.11
CA ALA A 160 -20.55 10.83 4.29
C ALA A 160 -19.06 10.98 4.05
N LEU A 161 -18.57 10.49 2.92
CA LEU A 161 -17.15 10.58 2.56
C LEU A 161 -16.69 12.04 2.37
N LYS A 162 -17.50 12.88 1.69
CA LYS A 162 -17.20 14.32 1.56
C LYS A 162 -17.12 14.99 2.93
N ALA A 163 -17.99 14.62 3.86
CA ALA A 163 -17.94 15.11 5.23
C ALA A 163 -16.67 14.63 5.96
N PHE A 164 -16.33 13.34 5.83
CA PHE A 164 -15.08 12.75 6.37
C PHE A 164 -13.84 13.45 5.84
N SER A 165 -13.79 13.74 4.55
CA SER A 165 -12.64 14.43 3.95
C SER A 165 -12.51 15.88 4.45
N ARG A 166 -13.63 16.57 4.67
CA ARG A 166 -13.62 17.96 5.19
C ARG A 166 -13.10 18.05 6.61
N VAL A 167 -13.36 17.04 7.44
CA VAL A 167 -12.78 16.96 8.80
C VAL A 167 -11.38 16.35 8.84
N GLY A 168 -10.78 16.10 7.66
CA GLY A 168 -9.43 15.57 7.56
C GLY A 168 -9.29 14.11 7.99
N ALA A 169 -10.40 13.37 8.05
CA ALA A 169 -10.40 11.98 8.48
C ALA A 169 -9.90 11.00 7.40
N VAL A 170 -9.87 11.42 6.14
CA VAL A 170 -9.34 10.65 5.02
C VAL A 170 -8.37 11.54 4.23
N PRO A 171 -7.20 11.04 3.81
CA PRO A 171 -6.33 11.77 2.90
C PRO A 171 -7.10 12.12 1.62
N TRP A 172 -7.02 13.38 1.21
CA TRP A 172 -7.69 13.81 -0.02
C TRP A 172 -6.67 13.86 -1.15
N PRO A 173 -6.99 13.33 -2.33
CA PRO A 173 -6.08 13.41 -3.46
C PRO A 173 -5.74 14.86 -3.79
N ASN A 174 -4.55 15.05 -4.29
CA ASN A 174 -4.20 16.32 -4.90
C ASN A 174 -5.13 16.53 -6.11
N PRO A 175 -5.87 17.65 -6.20
CA PRO A 175 -6.77 17.88 -7.31
C PRO A 175 -6.07 18.19 -8.65
N LYS A 176 -4.74 18.22 -8.68
CA LYS A 176 -3.98 18.38 -9.92
C LYS A 176 -4.04 17.07 -10.71
N ASP A 177 -4.78 17.08 -11.80
CA ASP A 177 -4.73 16.02 -12.79
C ASP A 177 -3.56 16.28 -13.75
N GLY A 178 -2.85 15.21 -14.13
CA GLY A 178 -1.81 15.26 -15.16
C GLY A 178 -2.40 15.08 -16.56
N SER A 179 -1.63 15.41 -17.60
CA SER A 179 -2.00 15.19 -19.00
C SER A 179 -1.89 13.73 -19.42
N HIS A 180 -1.06 12.94 -18.72
CA HIS A 180 -0.81 11.53 -19.02
C HIS A 180 -1.86 10.63 -18.36
N THR A 181 -2.41 9.71 -19.14
CA THR A 181 -3.39 8.73 -18.66
C THR A 181 -2.69 7.49 -18.12
N PRO A 182 -3.04 7.00 -16.90
CA PRO A 182 -2.49 5.75 -16.39
C PRO A 182 -2.80 4.55 -17.28
N GLU A 183 -1.79 3.72 -17.50
CA GLU A 183 -1.83 2.49 -18.26
C GLU A 183 -1.97 1.28 -17.33
N ALA A 184 -2.79 0.31 -17.75
CA ALA A 184 -3.00 -0.89 -16.97
C ALA A 184 -1.89 -1.93 -17.23
N LEU A 185 -1.15 -2.30 -16.20
CA LEU A 185 -0.33 -3.51 -16.19
C LEU A 185 -1.26 -4.73 -16.16
N LYS A 186 -1.30 -5.47 -17.26
CA LYS A 186 -2.19 -6.63 -17.41
C LYS A 186 -1.42 -7.93 -17.15
N ASP A 187 -1.97 -8.82 -16.31
CA ASP A 187 -1.34 -10.09 -15.98
C ASP A 187 -0.99 -10.93 -17.21
N ARG A 188 -1.85 -10.91 -18.24
CA ARG A 188 -1.61 -11.58 -19.52
C ARG A 188 -0.37 -11.07 -20.29
N ASN A 189 0.15 -9.90 -19.95
CA ASN A 189 1.32 -9.30 -20.58
C ASN A 189 2.61 -9.53 -19.76
N MET A 190 2.54 -10.28 -18.65
CA MET A 190 3.72 -10.66 -17.90
C MET A 190 4.61 -11.58 -18.75
N GLN A 191 5.92 -11.44 -18.57
CA GLN A 191 6.95 -12.21 -19.24
C GLN A 191 7.78 -12.98 -18.21
N ILE A 192 8.33 -14.11 -18.62
CA ILE A 192 9.36 -14.79 -17.85
C ILE A 192 10.66 -14.01 -18.02
N ILE A 193 11.20 -13.50 -16.93
CA ILE A 193 12.44 -12.71 -16.90
C ILE A 193 13.49 -13.52 -16.16
N GLU A 194 14.64 -13.71 -16.81
CA GLU A 194 15.77 -14.43 -16.22
C GLU A 194 16.69 -13.46 -15.46
N ILE A 195 17.00 -13.80 -14.20
CA ILE A 195 17.89 -13.04 -13.33
C ILE A 195 18.95 -14.01 -12.77
N GLY A 196 20.04 -14.17 -13.49
CA GLY A 196 20.98 -15.27 -13.24
C GLY A 196 20.27 -16.60 -13.44
N ASP A 197 20.32 -17.48 -12.44
CA ASP A 197 19.67 -18.80 -12.48
C ASP A 197 18.16 -18.78 -12.14
N MET A 198 17.64 -17.62 -11.77
CA MET A 198 16.22 -17.47 -11.40
C MET A 198 15.37 -17.06 -12.60
N LYS A 199 14.16 -17.62 -12.68
CA LYS A 199 13.11 -17.21 -13.61
C LYS A 199 11.96 -16.60 -12.80
N ILE A 200 11.63 -15.34 -13.08
CA ILE A 200 10.55 -14.63 -12.43
C ILE A 200 9.53 -14.15 -13.45
N LEU A 201 8.26 -14.10 -13.06
CA LEU A 201 7.17 -13.58 -13.87
C LEU A 201 6.94 -12.12 -13.51
N GLY A 202 6.94 -11.22 -14.52
CA GLY A 202 6.78 -9.80 -14.31
C GLY A 202 6.72 -8.98 -15.59
N TRP A 203 6.73 -7.67 -15.45
CA TRP A 203 6.78 -6.70 -16.55
C TRP A 203 8.15 -6.03 -16.58
N LYS A 204 8.78 -5.99 -17.73
CA LYS A 204 10.04 -5.27 -17.92
C LYS A 204 9.76 -3.80 -18.22
N ILE A 205 10.29 -2.91 -17.39
CA ILE A 205 10.16 -1.46 -17.49
C ILE A 205 11.56 -0.84 -17.56
N GLY A 206 12.00 -0.50 -18.76
CA GLY A 206 13.42 -0.13 -18.97
C GLY A 206 14.35 -1.26 -18.53
N ASN A 207 15.29 -0.96 -17.64
CA ASN A 207 16.18 -1.95 -17.01
C ASN A 207 15.67 -2.46 -15.64
N LYS A 208 14.44 -2.11 -15.27
CA LYS A 208 13.77 -2.51 -14.04
C LYS A 208 12.70 -3.57 -14.33
N ILE A 209 12.25 -4.24 -13.29
CA ILE A 209 11.24 -5.30 -13.38
C ILE A 209 10.14 -5.03 -12.36
N LEU A 210 8.90 -5.02 -12.82
CA LEU A 210 7.75 -5.05 -11.93
C LEU A 210 7.32 -6.49 -11.70
N LEU A 211 7.16 -6.86 -10.44
CA LEU A 211 6.68 -8.16 -9.99
C LEU A 211 5.23 -8.03 -9.51
N SER A 212 4.37 -8.94 -9.94
CA SER A 212 3.04 -9.06 -9.33
C SER A 212 3.20 -9.62 -7.92
N THR A 213 2.82 -8.83 -6.94
CA THR A 213 2.94 -9.17 -5.51
C THR A 213 1.64 -8.86 -4.76
N PRO A 214 0.52 -9.52 -5.16
CA PRO A 214 -0.76 -9.34 -4.48
C PRO A 214 -0.66 -9.78 -3.02
N GLY A 215 -1.60 -9.32 -2.21
CA GLY A 215 -1.70 -9.66 -0.78
C GLY A 215 -2.32 -8.52 0.00
N HIS A 216 -1.60 -7.41 0.20
CA HIS A 216 -2.14 -6.18 0.75
C HIS A 216 -3.34 -5.67 -0.07
N SER A 217 -3.21 -5.72 -1.38
CA SER A 217 -4.30 -5.54 -2.34
C SER A 217 -4.09 -6.44 -3.56
N PRO A 218 -5.14 -6.73 -4.36
CA PRO A 218 -5.01 -7.51 -5.58
C PRO A 218 -4.14 -6.84 -6.65
N CYS A 219 -3.98 -5.52 -6.58
CA CYS A 219 -3.22 -4.70 -7.53
C CYS A 219 -1.80 -4.37 -7.06
N SER A 220 -1.32 -5.00 -5.98
CA SER A 220 0.02 -4.74 -5.46
C SER A 220 1.12 -5.23 -6.40
N VAL A 221 2.09 -4.35 -6.65
CA VAL A 221 3.30 -4.65 -7.42
C VAL A 221 4.53 -4.17 -6.66
N THR A 222 5.64 -4.86 -6.90
CA THR A 222 6.96 -4.54 -6.35
C THR A 222 7.89 -4.18 -7.50
N LEU A 223 8.69 -3.14 -7.35
CA LEU A 223 9.69 -2.77 -8.35
C LEU A 223 11.05 -3.35 -7.94
N PHE A 224 11.63 -4.15 -8.80
CA PHE A 224 12.97 -4.68 -8.65
C PHE A 224 13.94 -4.00 -9.62
N TRP A 225 15.03 -3.46 -9.10
CA TRP A 225 16.11 -2.89 -9.88
C TRP A 225 17.38 -3.77 -9.73
N PRO A 226 17.63 -4.69 -10.69
CA PRO A 226 18.70 -5.69 -10.57
C PRO A 226 20.08 -5.09 -10.39
N GLU A 227 20.43 -4.07 -11.16
CA GLU A 227 21.76 -3.43 -11.12
C GLU A 227 22.06 -2.78 -9.76
N LYS A 228 21.03 -2.31 -9.08
CA LYS A 228 21.14 -1.71 -7.75
C LYS A 228 20.87 -2.71 -6.62
N LYS A 229 20.54 -3.95 -6.94
CA LYS A 229 20.06 -4.97 -5.98
C LYS A 229 18.99 -4.44 -5.03
N ALA A 230 18.11 -3.58 -5.55
CA ALA A 230 17.13 -2.83 -4.81
C ALA A 230 15.71 -3.31 -5.09
N LEU A 231 14.92 -3.47 -4.03
CA LEU A 231 13.54 -3.93 -4.08
C LEU A 231 12.62 -2.92 -3.40
N PHE A 232 11.72 -2.30 -4.15
CA PHE A 232 10.74 -1.32 -3.68
C PHE A 232 9.41 -2.06 -3.49
N ILE A 233 8.99 -2.24 -2.25
CA ILE A 233 7.95 -3.22 -1.89
C ILE A 233 6.59 -2.61 -1.61
N SER A 234 6.43 -1.28 -1.72
CA SER A 234 5.19 -0.59 -1.36
C SER A 234 4.70 -1.01 0.04
N ASP A 235 3.49 -1.58 0.16
CA ASP A 235 2.84 -2.01 1.39
C ASP A 235 2.89 -3.53 1.63
N ALA A 236 3.78 -4.23 0.95
CA ALA A 236 3.86 -5.68 1.13
C ALA A 236 4.23 -6.09 2.57
N ASP A 237 4.96 -5.23 3.29
CA ASP A 237 5.37 -5.39 4.68
C ASP A 237 4.54 -4.58 5.68
N TRP A 238 3.31 -4.18 5.32
CA TRP A 238 2.45 -3.45 6.25
C TRP A 238 2.08 -4.33 7.44
N LEU A 239 2.37 -3.81 8.66
CA LEU A 239 2.03 -4.50 9.90
C LEU A 239 0.50 -4.73 9.99
N GLY A 240 0.10 -5.98 10.21
CA GLY A 240 -1.30 -6.37 10.28
C GLY A 240 -1.94 -6.72 8.94
N ASN A 241 -1.15 -6.87 7.85
CA ASN A 241 -1.70 -7.46 6.62
C ASN A 241 -2.28 -8.86 6.92
N PRO A 242 -3.47 -9.17 6.41
CA PRO A 242 -4.34 -8.44 5.49
C PRO A 242 -5.33 -7.50 6.22
N VAL A 243 -5.27 -6.19 5.98
CA VAL A 243 -6.11 -5.19 6.67
C VAL A 243 -7.40 -4.82 5.92
N PHE A 244 -7.44 -5.04 4.62
CA PHE A 244 -8.59 -4.70 3.77
C PHE A 244 -9.39 -5.92 3.37
N MET A 245 -10.69 -5.75 3.11
CA MET A 245 -11.56 -6.85 2.72
C MET A 245 -11.17 -7.53 1.39
N ASN A 246 -10.44 -6.85 0.53
CA ASN A 246 -9.90 -7.41 -0.72
C ASN A 246 -8.45 -7.89 -0.60
N SER A 247 -7.88 -7.89 0.61
CA SER A 247 -6.56 -8.49 0.87
C SER A 247 -6.63 -10.02 0.90
N SER A 248 -5.47 -10.66 0.80
CA SER A 248 -5.31 -12.11 0.84
C SER A 248 -4.11 -12.53 1.68
N ILE A 249 -4.33 -13.43 2.63
CA ILE A 249 -3.27 -14.03 3.47
C ILE A 249 -2.33 -14.87 2.61
N ARG A 250 -2.92 -15.74 1.79
CA ARG A 250 -2.18 -16.65 0.91
C ARG A 250 -1.27 -15.89 -0.03
N ASP A 251 -1.81 -14.85 -0.68
CA ASP A 251 -1.04 -14.06 -1.63
C ASP A 251 0.01 -13.21 -0.93
N THR A 252 -0.27 -12.67 0.28
CA THR A 252 0.72 -11.95 1.09
C THR A 252 1.92 -12.84 1.38
N ILE A 253 1.69 -14.06 1.88
CA ILE A 253 2.77 -15.01 2.17
C ILE A 253 3.53 -15.36 0.89
N SER A 254 2.83 -15.68 -0.20
CA SER A 254 3.44 -16.02 -1.49
C SER A 254 4.30 -14.89 -2.04
N SER A 255 3.85 -13.65 -1.92
CA SER A 255 4.58 -12.46 -2.36
C SER A 255 5.83 -12.21 -1.53
N LEU A 256 5.74 -12.33 -0.21
CA LEU A 256 6.89 -12.22 0.69
C LEU A 256 7.91 -13.34 0.47
N GLU A 257 7.47 -14.57 0.21
CA GLU A 257 8.38 -15.68 -0.12
C GLU A 257 9.13 -15.44 -1.44
N LYS A 258 8.50 -14.86 -2.48
CA LYS A 258 9.20 -14.46 -3.71
C LYS A 258 10.31 -13.45 -3.43
N MET A 259 10.03 -12.43 -2.59
CA MET A 259 11.03 -11.43 -2.19
C MET A 259 12.18 -12.06 -1.40
N LYS A 260 11.85 -13.01 -0.52
CA LYS A 260 12.81 -13.79 0.26
C LYS A 260 13.74 -14.60 -0.63
N GLU A 261 13.22 -15.28 -1.64
CA GLU A 261 14.03 -16.06 -2.58
C GLU A 261 14.99 -15.17 -3.40
N LEU A 262 14.53 -14.00 -3.86
CA LEU A 262 15.42 -13.03 -4.52
C LEU A 262 16.56 -12.58 -3.59
N THR A 263 16.26 -12.37 -2.31
CA THR A 263 17.26 -11.96 -1.32
C THR A 263 18.24 -13.08 -1.02
N LYS A 264 17.79 -14.33 -0.82
CA LYS A 264 18.63 -15.50 -0.63
C LYS A 264 19.56 -15.75 -1.82
N ALA A 265 19.08 -15.52 -3.02
CA ALA A 265 19.87 -15.64 -4.23
C ALA A 265 20.91 -14.50 -4.42
N GLY A 266 21.04 -13.58 -3.43
CA GLY A 266 21.96 -12.46 -3.47
C GLY A 266 21.60 -11.39 -4.53
N LYS A 267 20.36 -11.41 -5.00
CA LYS A 267 19.85 -10.43 -5.98
C LYS A 267 19.35 -9.15 -5.32
N VAL A 268 19.05 -9.18 -4.02
CA VAL A 268 18.56 -8.04 -3.24
C VAL A 268 19.42 -7.87 -1.99
N ASP A 269 19.89 -6.64 -1.76
CA ASP A 269 20.59 -6.20 -0.56
C ASP A 269 20.10 -4.84 -0.06
N LEU A 270 19.07 -4.26 -0.70
CA LEU A 270 18.41 -3.03 -0.33
C LEU A 270 16.89 -3.18 -0.46
N LEU A 271 16.15 -3.03 0.65
CA LEU A 271 14.70 -3.08 0.71
C LEU A 271 14.13 -1.70 1.02
N LEU A 272 13.13 -1.28 0.27
CA LEU A 272 12.63 0.08 0.21
C LEU A 272 11.09 0.09 0.37
N PRO A 273 10.58 0.10 1.62
CA PRO A 273 9.14 0.09 1.90
C PRO A 273 8.52 1.49 1.81
N ALA A 274 7.22 1.55 1.53
CA ALA A 274 6.50 2.82 1.50
C ALA A 274 6.26 3.40 2.91
N HIS A 275 6.06 2.58 3.91
CA HIS A 275 5.68 3.02 5.26
C HIS A 275 6.72 2.71 6.34
N GLY A 276 7.94 2.38 5.95
CA GLY A 276 9.00 1.96 6.86
C GLY A 276 10.32 2.69 6.68
N GLN A 277 11.32 2.15 7.33
CA GLN A 277 12.71 2.55 7.13
C GLN A 277 13.32 1.70 6.02
N VAL A 278 14.28 2.27 5.31
CA VAL A 278 15.12 1.53 4.36
C VAL A 278 15.91 0.47 5.11
N ILE A 279 15.96 -0.74 4.57
CA ILE A 279 16.66 -1.87 5.17
C ILE A 279 17.80 -2.31 4.24
N GLU A 280 19.02 -2.26 4.76
CA GLU A 280 20.23 -2.69 4.05
C GLU A 280 20.78 -4.00 4.60
N GLY A 281 21.31 -4.81 3.68
CA GLY A 281 21.94 -6.08 3.96
C GLY A 281 20.97 -7.26 3.92
N SER A 282 21.36 -8.30 3.19
CA SER A 282 20.50 -9.47 2.93
C SER A 282 19.99 -10.15 4.20
N SER A 283 20.82 -10.23 5.26
CA SER A 283 20.40 -10.84 6.53
C SER A 283 19.31 -10.06 7.25
N HIS A 284 19.41 -8.72 7.26
CA HIS A 284 18.39 -7.87 7.84
C HIS A 284 17.08 -7.94 7.07
N ILE A 285 17.17 -7.97 5.72
CA ILE A 285 16.01 -8.12 4.84
C ILE A 285 15.34 -9.47 5.06
N LEU A 286 16.09 -10.56 5.14
CA LEU A 286 15.54 -11.88 5.41
C LEU A 286 14.82 -11.93 6.76
N ASN A 287 15.42 -11.39 7.81
CA ASN A 287 14.80 -11.31 9.14
C ASN A 287 13.50 -10.50 9.12
N HIS A 288 13.50 -9.37 8.39
CA HIS A 288 12.31 -8.53 8.24
C HIS A 288 11.17 -9.27 7.51
N ILE A 289 11.49 -9.91 6.39
CA ILE A 289 10.50 -10.69 5.62
C ILE A 289 9.97 -11.86 6.44
N ASP A 290 10.85 -12.60 7.13
CA ASP A 290 10.46 -13.73 7.96
C ASP A 290 9.57 -13.32 9.13
N PHE A 291 9.82 -12.14 9.72
CA PHE A 291 8.94 -11.55 10.73
C PHE A 291 7.53 -11.34 10.20
N HIS A 292 7.37 -10.73 9.01
CA HIS A 292 6.05 -10.48 8.44
C HIS A 292 5.34 -11.76 7.98
N ILE A 293 6.06 -12.74 7.44
CA ILE A 293 5.49 -14.06 7.14
C ILE A 293 4.97 -14.74 8.42
N LEU A 294 5.77 -14.68 9.49
CA LEU A 294 5.37 -15.28 10.78
C LEU A 294 4.16 -14.54 11.37
N GLU A 295 4.16 -13.21 11.34
CA GLU A 295 3.06 -12.38 11.81
C GLU A 295 1.74 -12.77 11.14
N VAL A 296 1.70 -12.85 9.82
CA VAL A 296 0.51 -13.22 9.05
C VAL A 296 0.05 -14.64 9.39
N LYS A 297 0.98 -15.61 9.52
CA LYS A 297 0.67 -16.98 9.91
C LYS A 297 0.10 -17.05 11.32
N VAL A 298 0.67 -16.32 12.27
CA VAL A 298 0.20 -16.26 13.66
C VAL A 298 -1.19 -15.66 13.74
N MET A 299 -1.43 -14.53 13.08
CA MET A 299 -2.79 -13.91 13.02
C MET A 299 -3.84 -14.90 12.51
N ARG A 300 -3.56 -15.59 11.40
CA ARG A 300 -4.46 -16.60 10.85
C ARG A 300 -4.74 -17.72 11.86
N ASN A 301 -3.71 -18.26 12.49
CA ASN A 301 -3.85 -19.35 13.45
C ASN A 301 -4.64 -18.92 14.69
N GLU A 302 -4.41 -17.72 15.21
CA GLU A 302 -5.17 -17.18 16.35
C GLU A 302 -6.65 -17.01 16.03
N VAL A 303 -6.98 -16.51 14.83
CA VAL A 303 -8.38 -16.39 14.38
C VAL A 303 -9.05 -17.76 14.31
N LEU A 304 -8.39 -18.77 13.73
CA LEU A 304 -8.94 -20.11 13.63
C LEU A 304 -9.07 -20.78 15.02
N THR A 305 -8.11 -20.58 15.91
CA THR A 305 -8.17 -21.06 17.29
C THR A 305 -9.36 -20.45 18.01
N ALA A 306 -9.54 -19.15 17.94
CA ALA A 306 -10.69 -18.47 18.52
C ALA A 306 -12.03 -18.96 17.94
N TYR A 307 -12.09 -19.14 16.60
CA TYR A 307 -13.26 -19.71 15.94
C TYR A 307 -13.66 -21.08 16.50
N HIS A 308 -12.69 -21.99 16.66
CA HIS A 308 -12.95 -23.33 17.21
C HIS A 308 -13.28 -23.29 18.70
N ALA A 309 -12.54 -22.50 19.50
CA ALA A 309 -12.75 -22.38 20.93
C ALA A 309 -14.13 -21.78 21.27
N CYS A 310 -14.66 -20.91 20.42
CA CYS A 310 -15.99 -20.34 20.56
C CYS A 310 -17.11 -21.20 19.93
N GLY A 311 -16.90 -22.50 19.73
CA GLY A 311 -17.91 -23.41 19.20
C GLY A 311 -18.25 -23.17 17.72
N LYS A 312 -17.26 -22.79 16.92
CA LYS A 312 -17.37 -22.44 15.49
C LYS A 312 -18.22 -21.17 15.26
N GLU A 313 -18.02 -20.18 16.14
CA GLU A 313 -18.67 -18.89 16.03
C GLU A 313 -18.27 -18.17 14.72
N LYS A 314 -19.26 -17.71 13.96
CA LYS A 314 -19.07 -17.00 12.68
C LYS A 314 -19.27 -15.49 12.80
N ASP A 315 -19.76 -14.99 13.94
CA ASP A 315 -19.91 -13.55 14.16
C ASP A 315 -18.54 -12.89 14.32
N VAL A 316 -18.12 -12.19 13.28
CA VAL A 316 -16.83 -11.48 13.23
C VAL A 316 -16.62 -10.55 14.42
N ARG A 317 -17.70 -9.89 14.91
CA ARG A 317 -17.62 -8.96 16.04
C ARG A 317 -17.33 -9.68 17.35
N LYS A 318 -17.97 -10.83 17.58
CA LYS A 318 -17.73 -11.65 18.78
C LYS A 318 -16.30 -12.18 18.77
N LEU A 319 -15.83 -12.74 17.66
CA LEU A 319 -14.47 -13.21 17.51
C LEU A 319 -13.44 -12.09 17.67
N THR A 320 -13.68 -10.92 17.08
CA THR A 320 -12.83 -9.74 17.25
C THR A 320 -12.72 -9.33 18.71
N LYS A 321 -13.84 -9.38 19.45
CA LYS A 321 -13.86 -9.07 20.90
C LYS A 321 -12.99 -10.05 21.67
N VAL A 322 -13.15 -11.37 21.46
CA VAL A 322 -12.34 -12.41 22.09
C VAL A 322 -10.86 -12.20 21.77
N LEU A 323 -10.51 -12.10 20.50
CA LEU A 323 -9.13 -11.91 20.06
C LEU A 323 -8.47 -10.68 20.66
N THR A 324 -9.17 -9.53 20.68
CA THR A 324 -8.61 -8.31 21.27
C THR A 324 -8.51 -8.35 22.79
N GLN A 325 -9.19 -9.25 23.47
CA GLN A 325 -9.07 -9.49 24.91
C GLN A 325 -7.99 -10.50 25.26
N GLU A 326 -7.85 -11.57 24.49
CA GLU A 326 -7.02 -12.72 24.85
C GLU A 326 -5.66 -12.71 24.12
N SER A 327 -5.59 -12.25 22.86
CA SER A 327 -4.37 -12.23 22.07
C SER A 327 -3.53 -10.97 22.30
N PRO A 328 -2.25 -11.11 22.68
CA PRO A 328 -1.32 -9.97 22.72
C PRO A 328 -1.12 -9.31 21.36
N LEU A 329 -1.09 -10.12 20.28
CA LEU A 329 -0.92 -9.60 18.91
C LEU A 329 -2.11 -8.74 18.49
N PHE A 330 -3.34 -9.23 18.65
CA PHE A 330 -4.54 -8.46 18.31
C PHE A 330 -4.76 -7.23 19.21
N ARG A 331 -4.31 -7.29 20.47
CA ARG A 331 -4.25 -6.10 21.34
C ARG A 331 -3.25 -5.07 20.80
N LEU A 332 -2.06 -5.50 20.41
CA LEU A 332 -1.04 -4.64 19.83
C LEU A 332 -1.53 -4.00 18.53
N LEU A 333 -2.08 -4.79 17.62
CA LEU A 333 -2.67 -4.30 16.37
C LEU A 333 -3.76 -3.25 16.63
N LYS A 334 -4.65 -3.49 17.58
CA LYS A 334 -5.69 -2.53 17.95
C LYS A 334 -5.12 -1.21 18.46
N LEU A 335 -4.00 -1.24 19.19
CA LEU A 335 -3.34 -0.05 19.74
C LEU A 335 -2.47 0.66 18.71
N THR A 336 -1.94 -0.08 17.74
CA THR A 336 -1.18 0.48 16.63
C THR A 336 -2.11 1.36 15.82
N ASN A 337 -1.66 2.60 15.55
CA ASN A 337 -2.44 3.56 14.79
C ASN A 337 -3.92 3.73 15.26
N TYR A 338 -4.14 3.62 16.59
CA TYR A 338 -5.45 3.89 17.21
C TYR A 338 -5.92 5.33 16.91
N PRO A 339 -7.23 5.60 16.60
CA PRO A 339 -8.34 4.64 16.65
C PRO A 339 -8.60 3.88 15.33
N ALA A 340 -7.90 4.16 14.23
CA ALA A 340 -8.22 3.57 12.93
C ALA A 340 -8.15 2.04 12.89
N MET A 341 -7.18 1.44 13.57
CA MET A 341 -7.03 -0.02 13.59
C MET A 341 -8.23 -0.77 14.20
N VAL A 342 -9.07 -0.07 14.98
CA VAL A 342 -10.33 -0.65 15.44
C VAL A 342 -11.26 -1.04 14.28
N LEU A 343 -11.15 -0.33 13.14
CA LEU A 343 -11.87 -0.67 11.90
C LEU A 343 -11.28 -1.90 11.19
N PHE A 344 -9.95 -2.04 11.25
CA PHE A 344 -9.25 -3.02 10.44
C PHE A 344 -9.15 -4.40 11.10
N VAL A 345 -9.13 -4.47 12.44
CA VAL A 345 -9.07 -5.77 13.15
C VAL A 345 -10.25 -6.70 12.78
N PRO A 346 -11.51 -6.24 12.70
CA PRO A 346 -12.59 -7.09 12.21
C PRO A 346 -12.39 -7.56 10.76
N ASN A 347 -11.77 -6.74 9.90
CA ASN A 347 -11.47 -7.14 8.53
C ASN A 347 -10.47 -8.29 8.49
N ILE A 348 -9.42 -8.23 9.31
CA ILE A 348 -8.44 -9.33 9.42
C ILE A 348 -9.15 -10.63 9.78
N VAL A 349 -10.05 -10.58 10.77
CA VAL A 349 -10.84 -11.75 11.17
C VAL A 349 -11.71 -12.25 10.01
N ALA A 350 -12.43 -11.35 9.33
CA ALA A 350 -13.29 -11.71 8.22
C ALA A 350 -12.51 -12.30 7.03
N VAL A 351 -11.35 -11.71 6.69
CA VAL A 351 -10.48 -12.22 5.61
C VAL A 351 -9.96 -13.62 5.95
N CYS A 352 -9.48 -13.83 7.18
CA CYS A 352 -9.03 -15.15 7.64
C CYS A 352 -10.13 -16.21 7.48
N LEU A 353 -11.33 -15.92 7.98
CA LEU A 353 -12.45 -16.88 7.92
C LEU A 353 -12.95 -17.12 6.50
N ARG A 354 -12.91 -16.10 5.64
CA ARG A 354 -13.31 -16.23 4.24
C ARG A 354 -12.33 -17.09 3.44
N GLU A 355 -11.02 -16.92 3.64
CA GLU A 355 -10.02 -17.76 2.94
C GLU A 355 -10.07 -19.23 3.36
N GLU A 356 -10.60 -19.52 4.55
CA GLU A 356 -10.87 -20.89 5.02
C GLU A 356 -12.24 -21.44 4.57
N GLY A 357 -13.00 -20.67 3.77
CA GLY A 357 -14.34 -21.07 3.33
C GLY A 357 -15.39 -21.08 4.44
N ILE A 358 -15.11 -20.45 5.58
CA ILE A 358 -16.02 -20.38 6.74
C ILE A 358 -17.06 -19.28 6.55
N LEU A 359 -16.65 -18.15 5.97
CA LEU A 359 -17.51 -17.05 5.51
C LEU A 359 -17.60 -17.03 3.99
N HIS A 360 -18.77 -16.62 3.48
CA HIS A 360 -19.06 -16.50 2.05
C HIS A 360 -19.20 -15.05 1.60
#